data_7b27804211be201655d86a4959b6a3d8
#
_entry.id   7b27804211be201655d86a4959b6a3d8
#
_cell.length_a   1.000
_cell.length_b   1.000
_cell.length_c   1.000
_cell.angle_alpha   90.00
_cell.angle_beta   90.00
_cell.angle_gamma   90.00
#
_symmetry.space_group_name_H-M   'P 1'
#
loop_
_entity.id
_entity.type
_entity.pdbx_description
1 polymer ?
#
loop_
_entity_poly.entity_id
_entity_poly.type
_entity_poly.pdbx_seq_one_letter_code
_entity_poly.pdbx_strand_id
1 'polypeptide(L)'
;MLNLSDVKQALRERYAWPGGYPLFLVMCDGDAMSIDGARANWCHIVRAHLDQDRRSGWGVASVDVNWEDPDLICCQTGKPIESAYAPN
;
A
#
# COMPACT_ATOMS: atom_id res chain seq x y z
N MET A 1 -11.02 7.87 -3.54
CA MET A 1 -10.38 6.69 -2.93
C MET A 1 -10.45 5.50 -3.87
N LEU A 2 -9.41 4.66 -3.83
CA LEU A 2 -9.38 3.45 -4.62
C LEU A 2 -10.48 2.47 -4.16
N ASN A 3 -11.06 1.75 -5.11
CA ASN A 3 -12.09 0.75 -4.83
C ASN A 3 -11.53 -0.37 -3.93
N LEU A 4 -12.33 -0.84 -2.96
CA LEU A 4 -11.90 -1.89 -2.04
C LEU A 4 -11.54 -3.20 -2.74
N SER A 5 -12.22 -3.55 -3.85
CA SER A 5 -11.88 -4.77 -4.57
C SER A 5 -10.51 -4.68 -5.22
N ASP A 6 -10.11 -3.50 -5.70
CA ASP A 6 -8.77 -3.28 -6.25
C ASP A 6 -7.70 -3.33 -5.16
N VAL A 7 -7.99 -2.79 -3.98
CA VAL A 7 -7.10 -2.88 -2.83
C VAL A 7 -6.93 -4.34 -2.42
N LYS A 8 -8.02 -5.09 -2.32
CA LYS A 8 -7.99 -6.51 -1.98
C LYS A 8 -7.14 -7.31 -2.96
N GLN A 9 -7.28 -7.02 -4.24
CA GLN A 9 -6.51 -7.72 -5.27
C GLN A 9 -5.02 -7.45 -5.10
N ALA A 10 -4.62 -6.20 -4.84
CA ALA A 10 -3.23 -5.85 -4.60
C ALA A 10 -2.66 -6.57 -3.37
N LEU A 11 -3.45 -6.68 -2.29
CA LEU A 11 -3.03 -7.39 -1.08
C LEU A 11 -2.87 -8.88 -1.33
N ARG A 12 -3.66 -9.45 -2.22
CA ARG A 12 -3.58 -10.87 -2.58
C ARG A 12 -2.38 -11.16 -3.46
N GLU A 13 -2.14 -10.31 -4.47
CA GLU A 13 -1.10 -10.53 -5.48
C GLU A 13 0.28 -10.09 -5.01
N ARG A 14 0.38 -9.02 -4.21
CA ARG A 14 1.63 -8.52 -3.66
C ARG A 14 2.58 -7.92 -4.69
N TYR A 15 2.58 -8.46 -5.91
CA TYR A 15 3.48 -8.07 -6.99
C TYR A 15 2.70 -7.78 -8.26
N ALA A 16 3.17 -6.79 -9.02
CA ALA A 16 2.56 -6.44 -10.29
C ALA A 16 2.86 -7.51 -11.34
N TRP A 17 1.86 -7.89 -12.11
CA TRP A 17 2.02 -8.85 -13.19
C TRP A 17 1.86 -8.17 -14.55
N PRO A 18 2.64 -8.53 -15.57
CA PRO A 18 3.80 -9.44 -15.54
C PRO A 18 5.05 -8.74 -15.00
N GLY A 19 6.05 -9.50 -14.55
CA GLY A 19 7.33 -8.95 -14.12
C GLY A 19 7.61 -9.06 -12.62
N GLY A 20 6.59 -9.23 -11.78
CA GLY A 20 6.77 -9.44 -10.35
C GLY A 20 7.30 -8.23 -9.59
N TYR A 21 6.94 -7.02 -9.98
CA TYR A 21 7.37 -5.80 -9.30
C TYR A 21 6.61 -5.61 -7.99
N PRO A 22 7.30 -5.30 -6.87
CA PRO A 22 6.63 -5.18 -5.58
C PRO A 22 5.65 -4.01 -5.55
N LEU A 23 4.45 -4.27 -5.02
CA LEU A 23 3.39 -3.29 -4.88
C LEU A 23 3.38 -2.68 -3.49
N PHE A 24 2.93 -1.44 -3.39
CA PHE A 24 2.62 -0.80 -2.11
C PHE A 24 1.42 0.12 -2.30
N LEU A 25 0.83 0.55 -1.18
CA LEU A 25 -0.32 1.43 -1.20
C LEU A 25 0.10 2.88 -0.99
N VAL A 26 -0.45 3.78 -1.79
CA VAL A 26 -0.34 5.23 -1.57
C VAL A 26 -1.62 5.66 -0.86
N MET A 27 -1.47 6.19 0.34
CA MET A 27 -2.62 6.59 1.15
C MET A 27 -3.09 7.99 0.77
N CYS A 28 -4.33 8.32 1.13
CA CYS A 28 -4.92 9.61 0.77
C CYS A 28 -4.19 10.81 1.39
N ASP A 29 -3.47 10.60 2.49
CA ASP A 29 -2.67 11.63 3.14
C ASP A 29 -1.23 11.73 2.58
N GLY A 30 -0.90 10.94 1.57
CA GLY A 30 0.41 10.94 0.94
C GLY A 30 1.41 9.92 1.50
N ASP A 31 1.05 9.20 2.54
CA ASP A 31 1.93 8.17 3.12
C ASP A 31 1.96 6.90 2.26
N ALA A 32 3.03 6.12 2.44
CA ALA A 32 3.18 4.81 1.82
C ALA A 32 2.90 3.72 2.85
N MET A 33 2.16 2.68 2.46
CA MET A 33 1.89 1.53 3.31
C MET A 33 2.23 0.25 2.58
N SER A 34 3.01 -0.64 3.23
CA SER A 34 3.34 -1.93 2.66
C SER A 34 2.12 -2.84 2.59
N ILE A 35 2.19 -3.86 1.74
CA ILE A 35 1.13 -4.88 1.65
C ILE A 35 0.94 -5.56 3.01
N ASP A 36 2.03 -5.89 3.71
CA ASP A 36 1.94 -6.53 5.02
C ASP A 36 1.29 -5.63 6.07
N GLY A 37 1.66 -4.34 6.07
CA GLY A 37 1.03 -3.36 6.95
C GLY A 37 -0.46 -3.21 6.68
N ALA A 38 -0.85 -3.20 5.42
CA ALA A 38 -2.25 -3.11 5.02
C ALA A 38 -3.05 -4.35 5.41
N ARG A 39 -2.47 -5.54 5.22
CA ARG A 39 -3.13 -6.80 5.60
C ARG A 39 -3.36 -6.88 7.11
N ALA A 40 -2.38 -6.47 7.89
CA ALA A 40 -2.50 -6.44 9.35
C ALA A 40 -3.57 -5.45 9.84
N ASN A 41 -3.86 -4.42 9.05
CA ASN A 41 -4.77 -3.34 9.42
C ASN A 41 -5.99 -3.23 8.48
N TRP A 42 -6.36 -4.34 7.87
CA TRP A 42 -7.41 -4.35 6.84
C TRP A 42 -8.74 -3.76 7.35
N CYS A 43 -9.11 -4.05 8.60
CA CYS A 43 -10.36 -3.54 9.17
C CYS A 43 -10.39 -2.01 9.20
N HIS A 44 -9.26 -1.36 9.48
CA HIS A 44 -9.18 0.10 9.48
C HIS A 44 -9.34 0.67 8.07
N ILE A 45 -8.76 -0.01 7.08
CA ILE A 45 -8.87 0.40 5.68
C ILE A 45 -10.33 0.30 5.21
N VAL A 46 -11.00 -0.80 5.51
CA VAL A 46 -12.41 -0.99 5.17
C VAL A 46 -13.28 0.10 5.80
N ARG A 47 -13.06 0.37 7.08
CA ARG A 47 -13.83 1.39 7.80
C ARG A 47 -13.63 2.77 7.19
N ALA A 48 -12.40 3.14 6.89
CA ALA A 48 -12.11 4.43 6.25
C ALA A 48 -12.80 4.55 4.89
N HIS A 49 -12.84 3.47 4.13
CA HIS A 49 -13.53 3.46 2.84
C HIS A 49 -15.04 3.66 3.02
N LEU A 50 -15.65 2.93 3.94
CA LEU A 50 -17.09 3.04 4.20
C LEU A 50 -17.49 4.43 4.71
N ASP A 51 -16.63 5.04 5.53
CA ASP A 51 -16.85 6.38 6.08
C ASP A 51 -16.41 7.50 5.16
N GLN A 52 -15.83 7.18 4.00
CA GLN A 52 -15.23 8.15 3.07
C GLN A 52 -14.19 9.02 3.75
N ASP A 53 -13.43 8.45 4.68
CA ASP A 53 -12.46 9.16 5.50
C ASP A 53 -11.09 9.20 4.81
N ARG A 54 -10.75 10.35 4.25
CA ARG A 54 -9.47 10.56 3.55
C ARG A 54 -8.39 11.15 4.45
N ARG A 55 -8.70 11.46 5.71
CA ARG A 55 -7.81 12.17 6.63
C ARG A 55 -7.21 11.28 7.72
N SER A 56 -7.81 10.12 7.96
CA SER A 56 -7.39 9.22 9.04
C SER A 56 -6.04 8.54 8.79
N GLY A 57 -5.57 8.55 7.54
CA GLY A 57 -4.38 7.80 7.14
C GLY A 57 -4.68 6.36 6.71
N TRP A 58 -5.93 5.93 6.78
CA TRP A 58 -6.34 4.58 6.38
C TRP A 58 -7.00 4.53 4.99
N GLY A 59 -7.33 5.68 4.41
CA GLY A 59 -7.89 5.74 3.07
C GLY A 59 -6.81 5.49 2.01
N VAL A 60 -7.07 4.57 1.08
CA VAL A 60 -6.13 4.23 0.02
C VAL A 60 -6.44 5.06 -1.23
N ALA A 61 -5.47 5.83 -1.71
CA ALA A 61 -5.61 6.62 -2.92
C ALA A 61 -5.28 5.81 -4.17
N SER A 62 -4.21 5.02 -4.13
CA SER A 62 -3.77 4.23 -5.28
C SER A 62 -2.85 3.10 -4.85
N VAL A 63 -2.57 2.21 -5.80
CA VAL A 63 -1.54 1.17 -5.67
C VAL A 63 -0.44 1.49 -6.66
N ASP A 64 0.81 1.38 -6.24
CA ASP A 64 1.95 1.72 -7.08
C ASP A 64 3.08 0.71 -6.90
N VAL A 65 4.10 0.82 -7.71
CA VAL A 65 5.29 -0.03 -7.66
C VAL A 65 6.46 0.78 -7.11
N ASN A 66 7.17 0.23 -6.13
CA ASN A 66 8.39 0.84 -5.63
C ASN A 66 9.56 0.42 -6.52
N TRP A 67 9.87 1.27 -7.51
CA TRP A 67 10.87 0.94 -8.52
C TRP A 67 12.31 0.96 -7.98
N GLU A 68 12.71 2.03 -7.30
CA GLU A 68 14.11 2.25 -6.95
C GLU A 68 14.36 2.90 -5.58
N ASP A 69 13.34 3.14 -4.79
CA ASP A 69 13.50 3.88 -3.53
C ASP A 69 13.78 2.94 -2.36
N PRO A 70 15.06 2.79 -1.92
CA PRO A 70 15.37 1.92 -0.79
C PRO A 70 14.99 2.55 0.56
N ASP A 71 14.68 3.86 0.57
CA ASP A 71 14.35 4.62 1.78
C ASP A 71 12.84 4.74 2.00
N LEU A 72 12.03 4.15 1.11
CA LEU A 72 10.58 4.17 1.25
C LEU A 72 10.17 3.28 2.41
N ILE A 73 9.58 3.88 3.43
CA ILE A 73 9.25 3.22 4.69
C ILE A 73 7.73 3.11 4.84
N CYS A 74 7.27 1.95 5.29
CA CYS A 74 5.86 1.74 5.58
C CYS A 74 5.45 2.57 6.80
N CYS A 75 4.37 3.35 6.66
CA CYS A 75 3.89 4.23 7.74
C CYS A 75 3.36 3.46 8.95
N GLN A 76 3.05 2.17 8.83
CA GLN A 76 2.50 1.36 9.91
C GLN A 76 3.52 0.42 10.53
N THR A 77 4.36 -0.21 9.74
CA THR A 77 5.34 -1.18 10.26
C THR A 77 6.68 -0.55 10.58
N GLY A 78 6.97 0.62 10.02
CA GLY A 78 8.28 1.28 10.15
C GLY A 78 9.39 0.57 9.40
N LYS A 79 9.08 -0.45 8.62
CA LYS A 79 10.06 -1.23 7.87
C LYS A 79 10.17 -0.72 6.43
N PRO A 80 11.34 -0.89 5.78
CA PRO A 80 11.48 -0.53 4.38
C PRO A 80 10.51 -1.32 3.50
N ILE A 81 9.94 -0.65 2.50
CA ILE A 81 9.11 -1.30 1.49
C ILE A 81 10.04 -1.87 0.42
N GLU A 82 9.81 -3.13 0.05
CA GLU A 82 10.59 -3.79 -0.99
C GLU A 82 10.60 -2.96 -2.28
N SER A 83 11.77 -2.84 -2.90
CA SER A 83 11.94 -2.13 -4.16
C SER A 83 12.35 -3.09 -5.28
N ALA A 84 11.99 -2.75 -6.51
CA ALA A 84 12.26 -3.61 -7.67
C ALA A 84 13.75 -3.64 -8.04
N TYR A 85 14.41 -2.49 -8.00
CA TYR A 85 15.77 -2.34 -8.52
C TYR A 85 16.79 -1.80 -7.52
N ALA A 86 16.38 -1.33 -6.36
CA ALA A 86 17.33 -0.81 -5.38
C ALA A 86 18.14 -1.95 -4.75
N PRO A 87 19.42 -1.78 -4.53
CA PRO A 87 20.23 -2.79 -3.83
C PRO A 87 19.77 -2.88 -2.37
N ASN A 88 19.75 -4.08 -1.88
CA ASN A 88 19.41 -4.33 -0.48
C ASN A 88 20.68 -4.34 0.37
#